data_0b6a0849eac8def53a586d251fcde273
#
_entry.id   0b6a0849eac8def53a586d251fcde273
#
_cell.length_a   1.000
_cell.length_b   1.000
_cell.length_c   1.000
_cell.angle_alpha   90.00
_cell.angle_beta   90.00
_cell.angle_gamma   90.00
#
_symmetry.space_group_name_H-M   'P 1'
#
loop_
_entity.id
_entity.type
_entity.pdbx_description
1 polymer ?
#
loop_
_entity_poly.entity_id
_entity_poly.type
_entity_poly.pdbx_seq_one_letter_code
_entity_poly.pdbx_strand_id
1 'polypeptide(L)'
;NVAPDEITGIRLTKQGQRPPGSFSIDARIDARSQPYYWVKISYPPGNEHPGTDLHAIAAKAISITPIKMDFSDHDWRPALGQVIA
;
A
#
# COMPACT_ATOMS: atom_id res chain seq x y z
N ASN A 1 -1.92 14.89 1.75
CA ASN A 1 -2.97 15.86 2.10
C ASN A 1 -3.16 16.85 0.97
N VAL A 2 -4.42 17.12 0.65
CA VAL A 2 -4.81 18.15 -0.32
C VAL A 2 -5.81 19.08 0.34
N ALA A 3 -5.86 20.33 -0.12
CA ALA A 3 -6.87 21.26 0.35
C ALA A 3 -8.27 20.82 -0.09
N PRO A 4 -9.34 21.12 0.68
CA PRO A 4 -10.68 20.66 0.35
C PRO A 4 -11.16 21.07 -1.05
N ASP A 5 -10.75 22.23 -1.54
CA ASP A 5 -11.09 22.73 -2.87
C ASP A 5 -10.32 22.04 -4.00
N GLU A 6 -9.26 21.29 -3.68
CA GLU A 6 -8.48 20.51 -4.64
C GLU A 6 -8.97 19.07 -4.81
N ILE A 7 -9.93 18.64 -4.00
CA ILE A 7 -10.47 17.27 -4.07
C ILE A 7 -11.24 17.08 -5.36
N THR A 8 -10.85 16.06 -6.15
CA THR A 8 -11.43 15.80 -7.47
C THR A 8 -12.68 14.92 -7.45
N GLY A 9 -13.00 14.32 -6.31
CA GLY A 9 -14.19 13.49 -6.16
C GLY A 9 -13.99 12.34 -5.19
N ILE A 10 -14.94 11.41 -5.17
CA ILE A 10 -14.92 10.20 -4.34
C ILE A 10 -14.88 8.99 -5.27
N ARG A 11 -14.00 8.02 -4.98
CA ARG A 11 -13.85 6.80 -5.77
C ARG A 11 -13.95 5.57 -4.89
N LEU A 12 -14.71 4.59 -5.37
CA LEU A 12 -14.69 3.24 -4.81
C LEU A 12 -13.46 2.52 -5.37
N THR A 13 -12.62 2.00 -4.49
CA THR A 13 -11.31 1.48 -4.86
C THR A 13 -11.07 0.10 -4.25
N LYS A 14 -10.00 -0.54 -4.71
CA LYS A 14 -9.41 -1.72 -4.10
C LYS A 14 -8.02 -1.37 -3.56
N GLN A 15 -7.50 -2.21 -2.69
CA GLN A 15 -6.16 -2.05 -2.15
C GLN A 15 -5.11 -2.15 -3.27
N GLY A 16 -4.26 -1.13 -3.36
CA GLY A 16 -3.11 -1.12 -4.25
C GLY A 16 -1.91 -1.84 -3.66
N GLN A 17 -0.95 -2.13 -4.50
CA GLN A 17 0.32 -2.73 -4.09
C GLN A 17 1.45 -1.77 -4.39
N ARG A 18 2.39 -1.68 -3.46
CA ARG A 18 3.60 -0.91 -3.68
C ARG A 18 4.64 -1.79 -4.38
N PRO A 19 5.43 -1.22 -5.31
CA PRO A 19 6.45 -1.99 -5.98
C PRO A 19 7.54 -2.46 -5.01
N PRO A 20 8.25 -3.56 -5.30
CA PRO A 20 9.45 -3.97 -4.56
C PRO A 20 10.45 -2.82 -4.48
N GLY A 21 11.15 -2.69 -3.33
CA GLY A 21 12.11 -1.61 -3.13
C GLY A 21 11.51 -0.29 -2.65
N SER A 22 10.20 -0.24 -2.37
CA SER A 22 9.56 0.95 -1.78
C SER A 22 10.02 1.21 -0.34
N PHE A 23 10.63 0.23 0.30
CA PHE A 23 11.15 0.33 1.66
C PHE A 23 12.66 0.18 1.65
N SER A 24 13.34 0.99 2.46
CA SER A 24 14.78 0.85 2.71
C SER A 24 15.07 1.13 4.17
N ILE A 25 16.18 0.57 4.67
CA ILE A 25 16.64 0.78 6.03
C ILE A 25 17.84 1.72 6.01
N ASP A 26 17.77 2.80 6.76
CA ASP A 26 18.87 3.74 6.96
C ASP A 26 19.43 3.53 8.37
N ALA A 27 20.63 2.98 8.46
CA ALA A 27 21.31 2.72 9.72
C ALA A 27 22.04 3.98 10.19
N ARG A 28 21.85 4.34 11.44
CA ARG A 28 22.48 5.50 12.09
C ARG A 28 22.94 5.16 13.48
N ILE A 29 23.77 6.04 14.03
CA ILE A 29 24.29 5.93 15.40
C ILE A 29 23.93 7.22 16.14
N ASP A 30 23.38 7.08 17.36
CA ASP A 30 23.04 8.22 18.19
C ASP A 30 24.26 8.81 18.93
N ALA A 31 24.04 9.86 19.71
CA ALA A 31 25.10 10.53 20.48
C ALA A 31 25.72 9.66 21.57
N ARG A 32 25.08 8.55 21.95
CA ARG A 32 25.57 7.55 22.92
C ARG A 32 26.20 6.32 22.25
N SER A 33 26.51 6.42 20.95
CA SER A 33 27.05 5.34 20.14
C SER A 33 26.13 4.10 20.05
N GLN A 34 24.82 4.29 20.22
CA GLN A 34 23.84 3.24 20.07
C GLN A 34 23.30 3.23 18.64
N PRO A 35 23.24 2.06 17.97
CA PRO A 35 22.66 1.98 16.63
C PRO A 35 21.15 2.14 16.67
N TYR A 36 20.61 2.84 15.69
CA TYR A 36 19.18 2.91 15.43
C TYR A 36 18.93 2.92 13.93
N TYR A 37 17.68 2.64 13.54
CA TYR A 37 17.34 2.43 12.14
C TYR A 37 16.09 3.22 11.77
N TRP A 38 16.16 3.92 10.65
CA TRP A 38 15.00 4.55 10.02
C TRP A 38 14.45 3.64 8.94
N VAL A 39 13.17 3.42 8.94
CA VAL A 39 12.48 2.83 7.79
C VAL A 39 12.11 3.97 6.85
N LYS A 40 12.74 4.01 5.70
CA LYS A 40 12.41 4.97 4.63
C LYS A 40 11.40 4.35 3.69
N ILE A 41 10.41 5.13 3.33
CA ILE A 41 9.42 4.73 2.36
C ILE A 41 9.57 5.67 1.16
N SER A 42 9.85 5.10 -0.01
CA SER A 42 10.00 5.85 -1.25
C SER A 42 8.84 5.54 -2.18
N TYR A 43 8.16 6.58 -2.61
CA TYR A 43 7.00 6.47 -3.50
C TYR A 43 7.28 7.20 -4.80
N PRO A 44 7.93 6.56 -5.79
CA PRO A 44 8.02 7.18 -7.10
C PRO A 44 6.60 7.38 -7.65
N PRO A 45 6.21 8.61 -8.00
CA PRO A 45 4.90 8.88 -8.56
C PRO A 45 4.77 8.28 -9.96
N GLY A 46 3.54 7.94 -10.33
CA GLY A 46 3.20 7.56 -11.71
C GLY A 46 3.08 6.07 -11.99
N ASN A 47 3.26 5.21 -10.99
CA ASN A 47 3.16 3.76 -11.14
C ASN A 47 1.93 3.13 -10.47
N GLU A 48 0.96 3.95 -10.11
CA GLU A 48 -0.25 3.47 -9.46
C GLU A 48 -1.21 2.88 -10.50
N HIS A 49 -1.67 1.66 -10.25
CA HIS A 49 -2.63 1.01 -11.13
C HIS A 49 -4.01 1.65 -10.99
N PRO A 50 -4.73 1.88 -12.11
CA PRO A 50 -6.10 2.38 -12.07
C PRO A 50 -7.02 1.51 -11.20
N GLY A 51 -7.96 2.14 -10.53
CA GLY A 51 -8.91 1.46 -9.64
C GLY A 51 -8.41 1.17 -8.24
N THR A 52 -7.16 1.49 -7.93
CA THR A 52 -6.58 1.32 -6.60
C THR A 52 -6.70 2.58 -5.75
N ASP A 53 -6.58 2.41 -4.43
CA ASP A 53 -6.51 3.50 -3.46
C ASP A 53 -5.33 4.43 -3.75
N LEU A 54 -4.17 3.87 -4.09
CA LEU A 54 -2.98 4.65 -4.40
C LEU A 54 -3.19 5.54 -5.63
N HIS A 55 -3.84 5.02 -6.66
CA HIS A 55 -4.17 5.80 -7.86
C HIS A 55 -5.18 6.91 -7.57
N ALA A 56 -6.20 6.63 -6.76
CA ALA A 56 -7.19 7.63 -6.37
C ALA A 56 -6.56 8.78 -5.59
N ILE A 57 -5.68 8.47 -4.63
CA ILE A 57 -4.98 9.48 -3.83
C ILE A 57 -4.03 10.30 -4.70
N ALA A 58 -3.30 9.68 -5.63
CA ALA A 58 -2.45 10.40 -6.57
C ALA A 58 -3.26 11.38 -7.45
N ALA A 59 -4.51 11.04 -7.77
CA ALA A 59 -5.44 11.89 -8.50
C ALA A 59 -6.19 12.89 -7.61
N LYS A 60 -5.79 13.06 -6.34
CA LYS A 60 -6.43 13.94 -5.36
C LYS A 60 -7.89 13.60 -5.08
N ALA A 61 -8.29 12.34 -5.24
CA ALA A 61 -9.62 11.87 -4.93
C ALA A 61 -9.68 11.27 -3.52
N ILE A 62 -10.87 11.28 -2.93
CA ILE A 62 -11.16 10.51 -1.73
C ILE A 62 -11.31 9.06 -2.14
N SER A 63 -10.54 8.18 -1.51
CA SER A 63 -10.56 6.74 -1.77
C SER A 63 -11.39 6.04 -0.70
N ILE A 64 -12.35 5.21 -1.12
CA ILE A 64 -13.13 4.35 -0.24
C ILE A 64 -12.90 2.91 -0.67
N THR A 65 -12.26 2.12 0.22
CA THR A 65 -11.98 0.71 -0.03
C THR A 65 -12.66 -0.13 1.05
N PRO A 66 -13.69 -0.92 0.73
CA PRO A 66 -14.23 -1.87 1.70
C PRO A 66 -13.21 -2.98 1.97
N ILE A 67 -13.02 -3.31 3.24
CA ILE A 67 -12.11 -4.37 3.66
C ILE A 67 -12.84 -5.35 4.58
N LYS A 68 -12.32 -6.58 4.66
CA LYS A 68 -12.76 -7.59 5.60
C LYS A 68 -11.56 -8.25 6.26
N MET A 69 -11.78 -8.87 7.41
CA MET A 69 -10.69 -9.46 8.21
C MET A 69 -10.34 -10.90 7.82
N ASP A 70 -10.95 -11.44 6.78
CA ASP A 70 -10.63 -12.78 6.28
C ASP A 70 -9.43 -12.73 5.33
N PHE A 71 -8.29 -13.28 5.77
CA PHE A 71 -7.05 -13.38 4.98
C PHE A 71 -6.95 -14.69 4.18
N SER A 72 -7.99 -15.53 4.19
CA SER A 72 -8.01 -16.76 3.40
C SER A 72 -8.07 -16.45 1.91
N ASP A 73 -7.21 -17.08 1.13
CA ASP A 73 -7.29 -17.02 -0.32
C ASP A 73 -8.28 -18.08 -0.80
N HIS A 74 -9.49 -17.65 -1.09
CA HIS A 74 -10.57 -18.54 -1.50
C HIS A 74 -10.42 -19.03 -2.95
N ASP A 75 -9.62 -18.37 -3.75
CA ASP A 75 -9.36 -18.77 -5.14
C ASP A 75 -8.36 -19.94 -5.20
N TRP A 76 -7.33 -19.91 -4.37
CA TRP A 76 -6.32 -20.97 -4.31
C TRP A 76 -6.72 -22.17 -3.46
N ARG A 77 -7.62 -22.01 -2.53
CA ARG A 77 -8.00 -23.05 -1.57
C ARG A 77 -8.49 -24.32 -2.23
N PRO A 78 -9.38 -24.29 -3.26
CA PRO A 78 -9.80 -25.51 -3.94
C PRO A 78 -8.66 -26.25 -4.65
N ALA A 79 -7.76 -25.53 -5.29
CA ALA A 79 -6.61 -26.12 -5.98
C ALA A 79 -5.66 -26.83 -5.01
N LEU A 80 -5.36 -26.22 -3.88
CA LEU A 80 -4.55 -26.83 -2.84
C LEU A 80 -5.22 -28.06 -2.22
N GLY A 81 -6.53 -28.04 -2.05
CA GLY A 81 -7.29 -29.18 -1.55
C GLY A 81 -7.15 -30.43 -2.42
N GLN A 82 -7.01 -30.29 -3.72
CA GLN A 82 -6.77 -31.40 -4.65
C GLN A 82 -5.37 -32.03 -4.49
N VAL A 83 -4.39 -31.26 -4.06
CA VAL A 83 -3.02 -31.76 -3.88
C VAL A 83 -2.83 -32.42 -2.51
N ILE A 84 -3.51 -31.94 -1.48
CA ILE A 84 -3.30 -32.34 -0.08
C ILE A 84 -4.28 -33.45 0.33
N ALA A 85 -5.38 -33.57 -0.34
CA ALA A 85 -6.47 -34.50 0.02
C ALA A 85 -6.07 -35.99 0.02
#